data_068bce1d14170bf9e16ef93b68fbb588
#
_entry.id   068bce1d14170bf9e16ef93b68fbb588
#
_cell.length_a   1.000
_cell.length_b   1.000
_cell.length_c   1.000
_cell.angle_alpha   90.00
_cell.angle_beta   90.00
_cell.angle_gamma   90.00
#
_symmetry.space_group_name_H-M   'P 1'
#
loop_
_entity.id
_entity.type
_entity.pdbx_description
1 polymer ?
#
loop_
_entity_poly.entity_id
_entity_poly.type
_entity_poly.pdbx_seq_one_letter_code
_entity_poly.pdbx_strand_id
1 'polypeptide(L)'
;QTGVISEEGMQRALTCLHVYKHIMEVMDIHECRAVATAAVRNASNGEAFLKRINAETGITMNVITGEREAYLGYLGVINTIAMKDFLIFDLGGASVEMTLVRDGEAVHSLSVPIGAVTLTEKFGTQGNPDSEAIASLMKFVRKKMAAVPWIEDIQLPIVGIGGTARNFAKMDQRATNYELSKLHNYIMPLEHFENLYHEITTRTSANRKKIDGLSSERSDLIVAGAAVIKTIFDMTGSPEMVVSGCGLREGLFFEYYASYCQLPSPRFDDILDFS
;
A
#
# COMPACT_ATOMS: atom_id res chain seq x y z
N GLN A 1 0.06 -17.72 -10.65
CA GLN A 1 1.27 -16.86 -10.69
C GLN A 1 2.40 -17.65 -11.30
N THR A 2 2.97 -17.15 -12.39
CA THR A 2 4.10 -17.80 -13.08
C THR A 2 5.43 -17.61 -12.32
N GLY A 3 5.48 -16.76 -11.31
CA GLY A 3 6.73 -16.35 -10.64
C GLY A 3 7.68 -15.59 -11.57
N VAL A 4 7.16 -15.05 -12.67
CA VAL A 4 7.90 -14.35 -13.72
C VAL A 4 7.20 -13.04 -14.04
N ILE A 5 7.95 -11.95 -14.19
CA ILE A 5 7.42 -10.68 -14.71
C ILE A 5 7.20 -10.87 -16.22
N SER A 6 5.98 -10.63 -16.70
CA SER A 6 5.65 -10.75 -18.12
C SER A 6 6.39 -9.70 -18.95
N GLU A 7 6.66 -9.99 -20.23
CA GLU A 7 7.30 -9.01 -21.12
C GLU A 7 6.47 -7.73 -21.26
N GLU A 8 5.15 -7.85 -21.30
CA GLU A 8 4.25 -6.69 -21.30
C GLU A 8 4.41 -5.85 -20.02
N GLY A 9 4.52 -6.50 -18.84
CA GLY A 9 4.77 -5.83 -17.56
C GLY A 9 6.11 -5.12 -17.54
N MET A 10 7.17 -5.75 -18.04
CA MET A 10 8.50 -5.14 -18.18
C MET A 10 8.45 -3.93 -19.10
N GLN A 11 7.79 -4.04 -20.25
CA GLN A 11 7.70 -2.95 -21.21
C GLN A 11 6.94 -1.75 -20.65
N ARG A 12 5.83 -1.96 -19.92
CA ARG A 12 5.12 -0.88 -19.25
C ARG A 12 5.99 -0.17 -18.22
N ALA A 13 6.75 -0.92 -17.41
CA ALA A 13 7.66 -0.33 -16.44
C ALA A 13 8.79 0.47 -17.11
N LEU A 14 9.41 -0.06 -18.17
CA LEU A 14 10.43 0.63 -18.93
C LEU A 14 9.90 1.93 -19.54
N THR A 15 8.71 1.90 -20.12
CA THR A 15 8.06 3.12 -20.64
C THR A 15 7.91 4.18 -19.56
N CYS A 16 7.45 3.81 -18.36
CA CYS A 16 7.38 4.71 -17.21
C CYS A 16 8.76 5.27 -16.81
N LEU A 17 9.77 4.40 -16.74
CA LEU A 17 11.13 4.80 -16.34
C LEU A 17 11.79 5.72 -17.37
N HIS A 18 11.52 5.56 -18.66
CA HIS A 18 11.97 6.50 -19.70
C HIS A 18 11.33 7.89 -19.51
N VAL A 19 10.04 7.95 -19.12
CA VAL A 19 9.40 9.23 -18.79
C VAL A 19 10.09 9.89 -17.59
N TYR A 20 10.36 9.13 -16.51
CA TYR A 20 11.09 9.68 -15.37
C TYR A 20 12.51 10.13 -15.73
N LYS A 21 13.23 9.34 -16.54
CA LYS A 21 14.55 9.75 -17.04
C LYS A 21 14.46 11.08 -17.78
N HIS A 22 13.52 11.23 -18.70
CA HIS A 22 13.32 12.46 -19.44
C HIS A 22 13.00 13.65 -18.51
N ILE A 23 12.14 13.46 -17.53
CA ILE A 23 11.83 14.49 -16.51
C ILE A 23 13.11 14.91 -15.76
N MET A 24 13.90 13.93 -15.31
CA MET A 24 15.16 14.22 -14.62
C MET A 24 16.14 15.01 -15.49
N GLU A 25 16.26 14.66 -16.77
CA GLU A 25 17.09 15.38 -17.74
C GLU A 25 16.61 16.83 -17.94
N VAL A 26 15.31 17.03 -18.15
CA VAL A 26 14.72 18.38 -18.37
C VAL A 26 14.83 19.25 -17.13
N MET A 27 14.69 18.66 -15.94
CA MET A 27 14.76 19.39 -14.67
C MET A 27 16.16 19.47 -14.06
N ASP A 28 17.18 18.99 -14.75
CA ASP A 28 18.58 18.96 -14.29
C ASP A 28 18.73 18.22 -12.94
N ILE A 29 18.00 17.09 -12.76
CA ILE A 29 18.05 16.28 -11.56
C ILE A 29 19.16 15.23 -11.70
N HIS A 30 20.18 15.32 -10.84
CA HIS A 30 21.36 14.47 -10.89
C HIS A 30 21.27 13.25 -9.95
N GLU A 31 20.42 13.29 -8.93
CA GLU A 31 20.27 12.20 -7.98
C GLU A 31 18.88 11.57 -8.04
N CYS A 32 18.86 10.26 -8.12
CA CYS A 32 17.65 9.46 -8.10
C CYS A 32 17.81 8.27 -7.16
N ARG A 33 16.83 8.03 -6.32
CA ARG A 33 16.74 6.84 -5.47
C ARG A 33 15.58 5.99 -5.94
N ALA A 34 15.87 4.82 -6.45
CA ALA A 34 14.87 3.90 -6.97
C ALA A 34 14.92 2.56 -6.24
N VAL A 35 13.76 2.07 -5.82
CA VAL A 35 13.62 0.79 -5.13
C VAL A 35 12.59 -0.10 -5.82
N ALA A 36 12.83 -1.41 -5.75
CA ALA A 36 11.91 -2.43 -6.22
C ALA A 36 11.48 -3.32 -5.04
N THR A 37 10.22 -3.72 -5.03
CA THR A 37 9.57 -4.41 -3.92
C THR A 37 9.15 -5.84 -4.30
N ALA A 38 8.17 -6.40 -3.63
CA ALA A 38 7.76 -7.80 -3.70
C ALA A 38 7.58 -8.34 -5.13
N ALA A 39 7.07 -7.54 -6.06
CA ALA A 39 6.82 -7.98 -7.43
C ALA A 39 8.11 -8.34 -8.19
N VAL A 40 9.19 -7.58 -7.98
CA VAL A 40 10.51 -7.85 -8.57
C VAL A 40 11.31 -8.80 -7.69
N ARG A 41 11.27 -8.60 -6.37
CA ARG A 41 11.97 -9.44 -5.38
C ARG A 41 11.64 -10.93 -5.53
N ASN A 42 10.37 -11.25 -5.78
CA ASN A 42 9.87 -12.62 -5.83
C ASN A 42 9.86 -13.23 -7.25
N ALA A 43 10.24 -12.46 -8.26
CA ALA A 43 10.24 -12.92 -9.63
C ALA A 43 11.56 -13.62 -9.99
N SER A 44 11.49 -14.80 -10.62
CA SER A 44 12.68 -15.56 -11.06
C SER A 44 13.51 -14.81 -12.10
N ASN A 45 12.90 -13.89 -12.87
CA ASN A 45 13.57 -13.01 -13.84
C ASN A 45 13.78 -11.58 -13.31
N GLY A 46 13.59 -11.34 -12.02
CA GLY A 46 13.70 -10.01 -11.42
C GLY A 46 15.08 -9.38 -11.60
N GLU A 47 16.15 -10.14 -11.35
CA GLU A 47 17.53 -9.66 -11.54
C GLU A 47 17.82 -9.30 -13.00
N ALA A 48 17.40 -10.14 -13.94
CA ALA A 48 17.56 -9.87 -15.37
C ALA A 48 16.78 -8.60 -15.77
N PHE A 49 15.59 -8.39 -15.20
CA PHE A 49 14.82 -7.19 -15.45
C PHE A 49 15.49 -5.93 -14.88
N LEU A 50 16.07 -5.97 -13.69
CA LEU A 50 16.84 -4.85 -13.13
C LEU A 50 18.06 -4.48 -13.99
N LYS A 51 18.79 -5.47 -14.51
CA LYS A 51 19.88 -5.25 -15.44
C LYS A 51 19.42 -4.57 -16.73
N ARG A 52 18.25 -4.98 -17.24
CA ARG A 52 17.63 -4.37 -18.43
C ARG A 52 17.22 -2.92 -18.16
N ILE A 53 16.60 -2.63 -17.02
CA ILE A 53 16.26 -1.26 -16.61
C ILE A 53 17.50 -0.37 -16.61
N ASN A 54 18.57 -0.82 -15.96
CA ASN A 54 19.81 -0.04 -15.90
C ASN A 54 20.41 0.19 -17.29
N ALA A 55 20.45 -0.84 -18.14
CA ALA A 55 21.00 -0.75 -19.50
C ALA A 55 20.21 0.22 -20.40
N GLU A 56 18.86 0.22 -20.30
CA GLU A 56 18.01 1.02 -21.17
C GLU A 56 17.79 2.46 -20.64
N THR A 57 17.79 2.66 -19.33
CA THR A 57 17.43 3.95 -18.72
C THR A 57 18.56 4.63 -17.96
N GLY A 58 19.60 3.90 -17.58
CA GLY A 58 20.65 4.36 -16.67
C GLY A 58 20.20 4.40 -15.19
N ILE A 59 18.95 4.08 -14.88
CA ILE A 59 18.44 4.08 -13.52
C ILE A 59 18.85 2.78 -12.82
N THR A 60 19.53 2.91 -11.68
CA THR A 60 19.85 1.77 -10.81
C THR A 60 18.76 1.61 -9.76
N MET A 61 18.09 0.44 -9.75
CA MET A 61 17.08 0.11 -8.75
C MET A 61 17.62 -0.90 -7.74
N ASN A 62 17.35 -0.66 -6.46
CA ASN A 62 17.71 -1.56 -5.37
C ASN A 62 16.48 -2.37 -4.93
N VAL A 63 16.62 -3.70 -4.86
CA VAL A 63 15.56 -4.54 -4.28
C VAL A 63 15.62 -4.41 -2.76
N ILE A 64 14.50 -4.07 -2.13
CA ILE A 64 14.39 -3.98 -0.68
C ILE A 64 13.64 -5.17 -0.08
N THR A 65 13.94 -5.51 1.17
CA THR A 65 13.21 -6.53 1.92
C THR A 65 11.83 -6.05 2.33
N GLY A 66 10.95 -6.96 2.77
CA GLY A 66 9.63 -6.59 3.29
C GLY A 66 9.72 -5.75 4.57
N GLU A 67 10.69 -6.06 5.46
CA GLU A 67 10.94 -5.28 6.67
C GLU A 67 11.40 -3.85 6.33
N ARG A 68 12.23 -3.72 5.29
CA ARG A 68 12.68 -2.41 4.82
C ARG A 68 11.53 -1.61 4.19
N GLU A 69 10.65 -2.29 3.44
CA GLU A 69 9.43 -1.72 2.87
C GLU A 69 8.50 -1.20 3.98
N ALA A 70 8.27 -2.01 5.04
CA ALA A 70 7.50 -1.63 6.21
C ALA A 70 8.10 -0.43 6.96
N TYR A 71 9.42 -0.42 7.17
CA TYR A 71 10.11 0.70 7.83
C TYR A 71 9.99 2.00 7.04
N LEU A 72 10.15 1.97 5.72
CA LEU A 72 9.97 3.16 4.89
C LEU A 72 8.51 3.63 4.90
N GLY A 73 7.54 2.70 4.89
CA GLY A 73 6.13 3.02 5.10
C GLY A 73 5.88 3.73 6.42
N TYR A 74 6.48 3.21 7.51
CA TYR A 74 6.43 3.85 8.82
C TYR A 74 6.99 5.27 8.80
N LEU A 75 8.18 5.50 8.21
CA LEU A 75 8.75 6.85 8.10
C LEU A 75 7.85 7.82 7.33
N GLY A 76 7.20 7.34 6.27
CA GLY A 76 6.26 8.16 5.51
C GLY A 76 5.04 8.56 6.33
N VAL A 77 4.56 7.69 7.22
CA VAL A 77 3.40 7.96 8.08
C VAL A 77 3.77 8.81 9.27
N ILE A 78 4.80 8.43 10.04
CA ILE A 78 5.13 9.10 11.31
C ILE A 78 5.52 10.57 11.13
N ASN A 79 6.06 10.92 9.98
CA ASN A 79 6.41 12.30 9.64
C ASN A 79 5.24 13.14 9.07
N THR A 80 4.05 12.55 8.89
CA THR A 80 2.94 13.23 8.20
C THR A 80 1.59 13.05 8.88
N ILE A 81 1.51 12.19 9.91
CA ILE A 81 0.31 11.94 10.69
C ILE A 81 0.62 12.13 12.17
N ALA A 82 -0.09 13.07 12.81
CA ALA A 82 0.12 13.45 14.22
C ALA A 82 -0.53 12.45 15.20
N MET A 83 -0.07 11.19 15.19
CA MET A 83 -0.51 10.11 16.07
C MET A 83 0.71 9.39 16.65
N LYS A 84 0.58 8.84 17.88
CA LYS A 84 1.66 8.11 18.56
C LYS A 84 1.42 6.61 18.67
N ASP A 85 0.15 6.20 18.72
CA ASP A 85 -0.26 4.80 18.89
C ASP A 85 -1.21 4.39 17.78
N PHE A 86 -0.78 3.54 16.88
CA PHE A 86 -1.58 3.08 15.73
C PHE A 86 -0.95 1.86 15.07
N LEU A 87 -1.72 1.19 14.22
CA LEU A 87 -1.23 0.12 13.36
C LEU A 87 -1.19 0.60 11.91
N ILE A 88 -0.04 0.55 11.27
CA ILE A 88 0.09 0.78 9.83
C ILE A 88 -0.18 -0.53 9.08
N PHE A 89 -0.88 -0.45 7.96
CA PHE A 89 -0.85 -1.46 6.92
C PHE A 89 -0.63 -0.83 5.54
N ASP A 90 0.29 -1.39 4.76
CA ASP A 90 0.49 -1.05 3.34
C ASP A 90 0.07 -2.24 2.48
N LEU A 91 -1.11 -2.17 1.90
CA LEU A 91 -1.63 -3.23 1.06
C LEU A 91 -1.19 -3.04 -0.39
N GLY A 92 -0.15 -3.76 -0.74
CA GLY A 92 0.39 -3.84 -2.09
C GLY A 92 -0.31 -4.87 -2.98
N GLY A 93 0.27 -5.12 -4.15
CA GLY A 93 -0.23 -6.12 -5.09
C GLY A 93 0.09 -7.56 -4.69
N ALA A 94 1.25 -7.80 -4.06
CA ALA A 94 1.76 -9.13 -3.74
C ALA A 94 1.93 -9.38 -2.23
N SER A 95 2.01 -8.34 -1.42
CA SER A 95 2.21 -8.40 0.02
C SER A 95 1.38 -7.34 0.75
N VAL A 96 1.26 -7.49 2.06
CA VAL A 96 0.85 -6.43 2.98
C VAL A 96 1.93 -6.29 4.04
N GLU A 97 2.46 -5.10 4.18
CA GLU A 97 3.38 -4.73 5.22
C GLU A 97 2.59 -4.18 6.42
N MET A 98 2.95 -4.62 7.62
CA MET A 98 2.28 -4.19 8.85
C MET A 98 3.30 -3.71 9.87
N THR A 99 3.04 -2.57 10.50
CA THR A 99 3.90 -2.00 11.53
C THR A 99 3.05 -1.49 12.70
N LEU A 100 3.29 -2.03 13.88
CA LEU A 100 2.70 -1.52 15.13
C LEU A 100 3.57 -0.38 15.65
N VAL A 101 2.94 0.76 15.87
CA VAL A 101 3.57 1.96 16.42
C VAL A 101 3.04 2.20 17.82
N ARG A 102 3.95 2.44 18.78
CA ARG A 102 3.66 2.82 20.17
C ARG A 102 4.58 3.96 20.57
N ASP A 103 4.02 4.98 21.21
CA ASP A 103 4.75 6.20 21.59
C ASP A 103 5.55 6.81 20.43
N GLY A 104 5.04 6.68 19.20
CA GLY A 104 5.71 7.12 17.99
C GLY A 104 6.82 6.19 17.47
N GLU A 105 7.12 5.06 18.12
CA GLU A 105 8.16 4.13 17.71
C GLU A 105 7.59 2.86 17.08
N ALA A 106 8.23 2.36 16.03
CA ALA A 106 7.89 1.08 15.41
C ALA A 106 8.34 -0.07 16.31
N VAL A 107 7.39 -0.71 17.01
CA VAL A 107 7.71 -1.80 17.95
C VAL A 107 7.67 -3.19 17.31
N HIS A 108 6.86 -3.36 16.28
CA HIS A 108 6.78 -4.59 15.49
C HIS A 108 6.57 -4.27 14.02
N SER A 109 7.25 -5.00 13.14
CA SER A 109 7.04 -4.91 11.69
C SER A 109 7.12 -6.29 11.06
N LEU A 110 6.25 -6.58 10.10
CA LEU A 110 6.23 -7.84 9.35
C LEU A 110 5.61 -7.63 7.97
N SER A 111 6.13 -8.32 6.97
CA SER A 111 5.51 -8.46 5.65
C SER A 111 4.80 -9.81 5.55
N VAL A 112 3.51 -9.79 5.21
CA VAL A 112 2.72 -11.00 4.95
C VAL A 112 2.56 -11.16 3.44
N PRO A 113 2.85 -12.34 2.84
CA PRO A 113 2.81 -12.55 1.39
C PRO A 113 1.39 -12.73 0.86
N ILE A 114 0.54 -11.75 1.11
CA ILE A 114 -0.82 -11.62 0.57
C ILE A 114 -1.00 -10.19 0.06
N GLY A 115 -1.45 -10.04 -1.16
CA GLY A 115 -1.68 -8.72 -1.75
C GLY A 115 -2.93 -8.72 -2.62
N ALA A 116 -3.42 -7.54 -2.96
CA ALA A 116 -4.68 -7.39 -3.68
C ALA A 116 -4.68 -8.11 -5.04
N VAL A 117 -3.58 -8.06 -5.79
CA VAL A 117 -3.44 -8.73 -7.10
C VAL A 117 -3.38 -10.25 -6.91
N THR A 118 -2.49 -10.72 -6.05
CA THR A 118 -2.27 -12.16 -5.83
C THR A 118 -3.52 -12.87 -5.30
N LEU A 119 -4.27 -12.21 -4.43
CA LEU A 119 -5.53 -12.74 -3.90
C LEU A 119 -6.64 -12.72 -4.96
N THR A 120 -6.73 -11.65 -5.75
CA THR A 120 -7.70 -11.54 -6.84
C THR A 120 -7.53 -12.67 -7.85
N GLU A 121 -6.30 -12.94 -8.28
CA GLU A 121 -5.99 -14.03 -9.21
C GLU A 121 -6.30 -15.39 -8.58
N LYS A 122 -5.88 -15.60 -7.31
CA LYS A 122 -6.04 -16.88 -6.62
C LYS A 122 -7.51 -17.27 -6.41
N PHE A 123 -8.37 -16.30 -6.10
CA PHE A 123 -9.77 -16.53 -5.75
C PHE A 123 -10.76 -16.10 -6.83
N GLY A 124 -10.27 -15.63 -7.97
CA GLY A 124 -11.11 -15.22 -9.10
C GLY A 124 -12.07 -14.07 -8.80
N THR A 125 -11.67 -13.14 -7.92
CA THR A 125 -12.57 -12.09 -7.41
C THR A 125 -12.73 -10.88 -8.33
N GLN A 126 -12.08 -10.85 -9.49
CA GLN A 126 -12.23 -9.79 -10.50
C GLN A 126 -13.63 -9.75 -11.14
N GLY A 127 -14.29 -10.90 -11.22
CA GLY A 127 -15.64 -11.02 -11.78
C GLY A 127 -16.75 -10.76 -10.77
N ASN A 128 -17.69 -11.70 -10.70
CA ASN A 128 -18.80 -11.73 -9.76
C ASN A 128 -18.60 -12.88 -8.77
N PRO A 129 -17.72 -12.73 -7.76
CA PRO A 129 -17.52 -13.77 -6.79
C PRO A 129 -18.80 -14.02 -6.00
N ASP A 130 -19.14 -15.28 -5.80
CA ASP A 130 -20.23 -15.67 -4.92
C ASP A 130 -19.82 -15.61 -3.44
N SER A 131 -20.77 -15.86 -2.56
CA SER A 131 -20.53 -15.81 -1.12
C SER A 131 -19.52 -16.88 -0.65
N GLU A 132 -19.43 -18.01 -1.34
CA GLU A 132 -18.48 -19.09 -1.01
C GLU A 132 -17.05 -18.70 -1.37
N ALA A 133 -16.85 -18.07 -2.54
CA ALA A 133 -15.55 -17.54 -2.95
C ALA A 133 -15.06 -16.47 -1.98
N ILE A 134 -15.97 -15.55 -1.56
CA ILE A 134 -15.63 -14.50 -0.57
C ILE A 134 -15.30 -15.12 0.79
N ALA A 135 -16.09 -16.09 1.26
CA ALA A 135 -15.81 -16.77 2.53
C ALA A 135 -14.47 -17.54 2.49
N SER A 136 -14.17 -18.20 1.38
CA SER A 136 -12.89 -18.89 1.17
C SER A 136 -11.70 -17.93 1.16
N LEU A 137 -11.85 -16.78 0.51
CA LEU A 137 -10.87 -15.68 0.51
C LEU A 137 -10.64 -15.18 1.95
N MET A 138 -11.69 -14.82 2.68
CA MET A 138 -11.60 -14.34 4.07
C MET A 138 -10.90 -15.37 4.99
N LYS A 139 -11.28 -16.64 4.89
CA LYS A 139 -10.64 -17.72 5.64
C LYS A 139 -9.15 -17.84 5.34
N PHE A 140 -8.77 -17.70 4.05
CA PHE A 140 -7.37 -17.75 3.65
C PHE A 140 -6.58 -16.54 4.18
N VAL A 141 -7.14 -15.34 4.06
CA VAL A 141 -6.51 -14.11 4.57
C VAL A 141 -6.30 -14.22 6.08
N ARG A 142 -7.34 -14.60 6.85
CA ARG A 142 -7.25 -14.78 8.31
C ARG A 142 -6.17 -15.81 8.69
N LYS A 143 -6.08 -16.92 7.96
CA LYS A 143 -5.04 -17.94 8.18
C LYS A 143 -3.63 -17.36 7.96
N LYS A 144 -3.46 -16.52 6.95
CA LYS A 144 -2.16 -15.87 6.67
C LYS A 144 -1.82 -14.80 7.71
N MET A 145 -2.81 -14.04 8.13
CA MET A 145 -2.67 -13.01 9.16
C MET A 145 -2.40 -13.59 10.57
N ALA A 146 -2.65 -14.88 10.80
CA ALA A 146 -2.26 -15.54 12.04
C ALA A 146 -0.73 -15.51 12.30
N ALA A 147 0.09 -15.17 11.29
CA ALA A 147 1.52 -14.89 11.48
C ALA A 147 1.80 -13.54 12.17
N VAL A 148 0.76 -12.74 12.44
CA VAL A 148 0.85 -11.40 13.04
C VAL A 148 0.05 -11.35 14.35
N PRO A 149 0.38 -12.18 15.36
CA PRO A 149 -0.45 -12.32 16.57
C PRO A 149 -0.51 -11.05 17.42
N TRP A 150 0.46 -10.16 17.27
CA TRP A 150 0.56 -8.91 18.02
C TRP A 150 -0.42 -7.82 17.56
N ILE A 151 -1.29 -8.10 16.56
CA ILE A 151 -2.37 -7.18 16.17
C ILE A 151 -3.73 -7.54 16.80
N GLU A 152 -3.84 -8.68 17.49
CA GLU A 152 -5.12 -9.09 18.07
C GLU A 152 -5.53 -8.17 19.22
N ASP A 153 -6.76 -7.66 19.16
CA ASP A 153 -7.43 -6.82 20.17
C ASP A 153 -6.63 -5.57 20.62
N ILE A 154 -5.79 -5.02 19.75
CA ILE A 154 -5.01 -3.83 20.09
C ILE A 154 -5.86 -2.57 20.25
N GLN A 155 -7.07 -2.52 19.66
CA GLN A 155 -8.06 -1.43 19.73
C GLN A 155 -7.49 -0.04 19.41
N LEU A 156 -6.48 0.02 18.53
CA LEU A 156 -5.89 1.25 18.05
C LEU A 156 -6.46 1.62 16.67
N PRO A 157 -6.42 2.91 16.29
CA PRO A 157 -6.65 3.30 14.91
C PRO A 157 -5.72 2.55 13.96
N ILE A 158 -6.22 2.15 12.80
CA ILE A 158 -5.38 1.60 11.73
C ILE A 158 -5.07 2.69 10.72
N VAL A 159 -3.83 2.74 10.23
CA VAL A 159 -3.41 3.68 9.19
C VAL A 159 -3.20 2.91 7.90
N GLY A 160 -4.04 3.19 6.91
CA GLY A 160 -3.99 2.53 5.61
C GLY A 160 -3.16 3.29 4.58
N ILE A 161 -2.12 2.63 4.05
CA ILE A 161 -1.31 3.11 2.93
C ILE A 161 -1.75 2.39 1.64
N GLY A 162 -1.47 2.99 0.53
CA GLY A 162 -1.61 2.37 -0.78
C GLY A 162 -2.94 2.63 -1.47
N GLY A 163 -3.07 2.05 -2.65
CA GLY A 163 -4.17 2.36 -3.56
C GLY A 163 -5.53 1.86 -3.09
N THR A 164 -5.58 0.75 -2.33
CA THR A 164 -6.84 0.20 -1.82
C THR A 164 -7.43 1.11 -0.73
N ALA A 165 -6.65 1.46 0.30
CA ALA A 165 -7.09 2.38 1.36
C ALA A 165 -7.56 3.72 0.78
N ARG A 166 -6.81 4.30 -0.16
CA ARG A 166 -7.19 5.54 -0.85
C ARG A 166 -8.48 5.41 -1.66
N ASN A 167 -8.75 4.26 -2.27
CA ASN A 167 -10.04 4.05 -2.96
C ASN A 167 -11.21 3.98 -1.98
N PHE A 168 -11.04 3.38 -0.80
CA PHE A 168 -12.06 3.41 0.24
C PHE A 168 -12.39 4.84 0.67
N ALA A 169 -11.37 5.67 0.95
CA ALA A 169 -11.60 7.08 1.27
C ALA A 169 -12.29 7.86 0.14
N LYS A 170 -11.97 7.56 -1.11
CA LYS A 170 -12.63 8.18 -2.28
C LYS A 170 -14.09 7.78 -2.39
N MET A 171 -14.38 6.49 -2.22
CA MET A 171 -15.75 5.97 -2.27
C MET A 171 -16.60 6.54 -1.14
N ASP A 172 -16.06 6.63 0.07
CA ASP A 172 -16.76 7.18 1.22
C ASP A 172 -17.09 8.68 1.03
N GLN A 173 -16.16 9.45 0.48
CA GLN A 173 -16.36 10.86 0.14
C GLN A 173 -17.14 11.04 -1.17
N ARG A 174 -17.46 9.98 -1.92
CA ARG A 174 -18.03 10.03 -3.29
C ARG A 174 -17.26 10.97 -4.21
N ALA A 175 -15.93 10.95 -4.07
CA ALA A 175 -15.04 11.90 -4.75
C ALA A 175 -14.86 11.51 -6.22
N THR A 176 -15.45 12.29 -7.12
CA THR A 176 -15.29 12.14 -8.58
C THR A 176 -13.99 12.75 -9.08
N ASN A 177 -13.49 13.79 -8.41
CA ASN A 177 -12.20 14.45 -8.69
C ASN A 177 -11.17 14.07 -7.64
N TYR A 178 -9.95 13.74 -8.10
CA TYR A 178 -8.89 13.25 -7.24
C TYR A 178 -7.96 14.37 -6.78
N GLU A 179 -8.05 14.73 -5.50
CA GLU A 179 -7.05 15.55 -4.81
C GLU A 179 -6.43 14.70 -3.69
N LEU A 180 -5.14 14.38 -3.80
CA LEU A 180 -4.44 13.57 -2.79
C LEU A 180 -4.46 14.22 -1.40
N SER A 181 -4.43 15.55 -1.36
CA SER A 181 -4.54 16.34 -0.12
C SER A 181 -5.82 16.10 0.66
N LYS A 182 -6.92 15.77 -0.01
CA LYS A 182 -8.20 15.45 0.63
C LYS A 182 -8.30 14.01 1.15
N LEU A 183 -7.34 13.17 0.78
CA LEU A 183 -7.30 11.77 1.22
C LEU A 183 -6.30 11.55 2.35
N HIS A 184 -5.28 12.38 2.46
CA HIS A 184 -4.32 12.31 3.54
C HIS A 184 -4.98 12.76 4.84
N ASN A 185 -4.80 11.99 5.91
CA ASN A 185 -5.48 12.18 7.20
C ASN A 185 -7.02 12.03 7.16
N TYR A 186 -7.59 11.45 6.11
CA TYR A 186 -9.01 11.14 6.08
C TYR A 186 -9.31 10.02 7.07
N ILE A 187 -10.22 10.28 8.01
CA ILE A 187 -10.67 9.33 9.02
C ILE A 187 -11.94 8.65 8.53
N MET A 188 -11.91 7.33 8.40
CA MET A 188 -13.04 6.49 8.02
C MET A 188 -13.46 5.64 9.22
N PRO A 189 -14.63 5.89 9.83
CA PRO A 189 -15.18 5.02 10.86
C PRO A 189 -15.41 3.59 10.36
N LEU A 190 -15.29 2.59 11.23
CA LEU A 190 -15.54 1.18 10.90
C LEU A 190 -16.91 0.97 10.24
N GLU A 191 -17.96 1.63 10.70
CA GLU A 191 -19.30 1.54 10.12
C GLU A 191 -19.33 1.95 8.63
N HIS A 192 -18.61 3.01 8.26
CA HIS A 192 -18.53 3.46 6.86
C HIS A 192 -17.78 2.43 6.00
N PHE A 193 -16.70 1.88 6.54
CA PHE A 193 -15.97 0.80 5.86
C PHE A 193 -16.87 -0.43 5.65
N GLU A 194 -17.64 -0.86 6.66
CA GLU A 194 -18.54 -2.01 6.58
C GLU A 194 -19.64 -1.81 5.55
N ASN A 195 -20.22 -0.63 5.48
CA ASN A 195 -21.20 -0.28 4.46
C ASN A 195 -20.62 -0.40 3.04
N LEU A 196 -19.42 0.14 2.81
CA LEU A 196 -18.71 0.01 1.53
C LEU A 196 -18.29 -1.43 1.23
N TYR A 197 -17.82 -2.17 2.25
CA TYR A 197 -17.50 -3.58 2.11
C TYR A 197 -18.72 -4.38 1.63
N HIS A 198 -19.87 -4.18 2.26
CA HIS A 198 -21.11 -4.81 1.84
C HIS A 198 -21.50 -4.42 0.39
N GLU A 199 -21.43 -3.13 0.07
CA GLU A 199 -21.72 -2.63 -1.27
C GLU A 199 -20.81 -3.27 -2.34
N ILE A 200 -19.52 -3.38 -2.10
CA ILE A 200 -18.53 -3.96 -3.01
C ILE A 200 -18.75 -5.47 -3.19
N THR A 201 -19.06 -6.19 -2.11
CA THR A 201 -19.15 -7.66 -2.14
C THR A 201 -20.49 -8.16 -2.69
N THR A 202 -21.55 -7.34 -2.65
CA THR A 202 -22.88 -7.69 -3.16
C THR A 202 -23.14 -7.24 -4.61
N ARG A 203 -22.38 -6.24 -5.10
CA ARG A 203 -22.54 -5.75 -6.47
C ARG A 203 -21.82 -6.63 -7.49
N THR A 204 -22.41 -6.74 -8.68
CA THR A 204 -21.73 -7.34 -9.85
C THR A 204 -20.54 -6.47 -10.28
N SER A 205 -19.56 -7.06 -10.98
CA SER A 205 -18.39 -6.34 -11.50
C SER A 205 -18.80 -5.08 -12.31
N ALA A 206 -19.81 -5.21 -13.17
CA ALA A 206 -20.33 -4.08 -13.95
C ALA A 206 -20.91 -2.95 -13.09
N ASN A 207 -21.54 -3.28 -11.97
CA ASN A 207 -22.11 -2.30 -11.04
C ASN A 207 -21.07 -1.75 -10.06
N ARG A 208 -20.03 -2.52 -9.70
CA ARG A 208 -18.89 -2.00 -8.93
C ARG A 208 -18.18 -0.86 -9.65
N LYS A 209 -17.99 -0.98 -10.98
CA LYS A 209 -17.37 0.07 -11.81
C LYS A 209 -18.13 1.40 -11.81
N LYS A 210 -19.38 1.41 -11.31
CA LYS A 210 -20.21 2.61 -11.19
C LYS A 210 -20.22 3.21 -9.79
N ILE A 211 -19.47 2.65 -8.85
CA ILE A 211 -19.35 3.22 -7.51
C ILE A 211 -18.53 4.50 -7.61
N ASP A 212 -19.12 5.62 -7.20
CA ASP A 212 -18.43 6.90 -7.17
C ASP A 212 -17.19 6.82 -6.29
N GLY A 213 -16.07 7.32 -6.78
CA GLY A 213 -14.78 7.26 -6.10
C GLY A 213 -13.96 5.99 -6.37
N LEU A 214 -14.55 4.90 -6.85
CA LEU A 214 -13.79 3.71 -7.24
C LEU A 214 -13.12 3.91 -8.60
N SER A 215 -11.79 3.87 -8.64
CA SER A 215 -11.08 3.95 -9.91
C SER A 215 -11.27 2.68 -10.75
N SER A 216 -11.42 2.85 -12.06
CA SER A 216 -11.63 1.73 -13.00
C SER A 216 -10.54 0.65 -12.89
N GLU A 217 -9.28 1.07 -12.72
CA GLU A 217 -8.10 0.18 -12.58
C GLU A 217 -8.13 -0.65 -11.29
N ARG A 218 -8.90 -0.22 -10.29
CA ARG A 218 -9.01 -0.91 -8.99
C ARG A 218 -10.28 -1.73 -8.84
N SER A 219 -11.26 -1.55 -9.72
CA SER A 219 -12.56 -2.24 -9.64
C SER A 219 -12.44 -3.77 -9.60
N ASP A 220 -11.43 -4.32 -10.23
CA ASP A 220 -11.18 -5.76 -10.27
C ASP A 220 -10.43 -6.27 -9.03
N LEU A 221 -9.68 -5.40 -8.35
CA LEU A 221 -8.87 -5.75 -7.19
C LEU A 221 -9.56 -5.43 -5.86
N ILE A 222 -10.62 -4.62 -5.88
CA ILE A 222 -11.18 -4.03 -4.67
C ILE A 222 -11.79 -5.08 -3.72
N VAL A 223 -12.38 -6.17 -4.24
CA VAL A 223 -12.97 -7.23 -3.42
C VAL A 223 -11.90 -7.91 -2.56
N ALA A 224 -10.79 -8.29 -3.18
CA ALA A 224 -9.68 -8.90 -2.46
C ALA A 224 -9.03 -7.92 -1.47
N GLY A 225 -8.85 -6.67 -1.88
CA GLY A 225 -8.34 -5.62 -1.00
C GLY A 225 -9.25 -5.35 0.20
N ALA A 226 -10.56 -5.29 -0.04
CA ALA A 226 -11.58 -5.15 1.00
C ALA A 226 -11.55 -6.29 2.02
N ALA A 227 -11.36 -7.53 1.55
CA ALA A 227 -11.26 -8.70 2.42
C ALA A 227 -10.05 -8.63 3.35
N VAL A 228 -8.91 -8.12 2.87
CA VAL A 228 -7.72 -7.91 3.72
C VAL A 228 -8.00 -6.84 4.78
N ILE A 229 -8.53 -5.69 4.40
CA ILE A 229 -8.82 -4.59 5.35
C ILE A 229 -9.88 -5.04 6.37
N LYS A 230 -10.94 -5.74 5.93
CA LYS A 230 -11.96 -6.30 6.84
C LYS A 230 -11.33 -7.24 7.87
N THR A 231 -10.41 -8.11 7.43
CA THR A 231 -9.71 -9.02 8.34
C THR A 231 -8.85 -8.26 9.35
N ILE A 232 -8.19 -7.17 8.93
CA ILE A 232 -7.41 -6.31 9.83
C ILE A 232 -8.34 -5.69 10.89
N PHE A 233 -9.46 -5.10 10.49
CA PHE A 233 -10.45 -4.56 11.42
C PHE A 233 -10.94 -5.62 12.41
N ASP A 234 -11.30 -6.82 11.92
CA ASP A 234 -11.81 -7.92 12.75
C ASP A 234 -10.78 -8.45 13.76
N MET A 235 -9.50 -8.40 13.43
CA MET A 235 -8.43 -8.87 14.32
C MET A 235 -8.03 -7.80 15.33
N THR A 236 -8.01 -6.55 14.91
CA THR A 236 -7.53 -5.44 15.76
C THR A 236 -8.58 -4.90 16.72
N GLY A 237 -9.87 -5.06 16.41
CA GLY A 237 -10.94 -4.35 17.10
C GLY A 237 -10.87 -2.83 16.90
N SER A 238 -10.21 -2.36 15.84
CA SER A 238 -10.03 -0.94 15.56
C SER A 238 -11.38 -0.23 15.32
N PRO A 239 -11.58 0.98 15.84
CA PRO A 239 -12.80 1.75 15.59
C PRO A 239 -12.80 2.48 14.25
N GLU A 240 -11.63 2.70 13.65
CA GLU A 240 -11.48 3.56 12.46
C GLU A 240 -10.21 3.27 11.65
N MET A 241 -10.23 3.69 10.41
CA MET A 241 -9.06 3.73 9.53
C MET A 241 -8.72 5.17 9.16
N VAL A 242 -7.48 5.56 9.38
CA VAL A 242 -6.91 6.82 8.87
C VAL A 242 -6.21 6.53 7.56
N VAL A 243 -6.49 7.28 6.51
CA VAL A 243 -5.87 7.05 5.20
C VAL A 243 -4.65 7.93 5.02
N SER A 244 -3.49 7.30 4.76
CA SER A 244 -2.27 8.03 4.46
C SER A 244 -2.08 8.23 2.95
N GLY A 245 -1.83 9.47 2.55
CA GLY A 245 -1.32 9.82 1.23
C GLY A 245 0.17 9.52 1.07
N CYS A 246 0.88 9.44 2.20
CA CYS A 246 2.31 9.22 2.30
C CYS A 246 2.62 7.76 2.68
N GLY A 247 3.72 7.24 2.18
CA GLY A 247 4.13 5.85 2.43
C GLY A 247 5.61 5.65 2.09
N LEU A 248 5.94 4.52 1.45
CA LEU A 248 7.30 4.13 1.12
C LEU A 248 8.12 5.22 0.42
N ARG A 249 7.53 5.93 -0.56
CA ARG A 249 8.26 6.95 -1.34
C ARG A 249 8.64 8.14 -0.48
N GLU A 250 7.70 8.61 0.31
CA GLU A 250 7.90 9.73 1.22
C GLU A 250 8.87 9.32 2.35
N GLY A 251 8.78 8.09 2.86
CA GLY A 251 9.74 7.55 3.82
C GLY A 251 11.17 7.46 3.27
N LEU A 252 11.32 7.03 2.02
CA LEU A 252 12.62 7.04 1.34
C LEU A 252 13.17 8.46 1.20
N PHE A 253 12.31 9.44 0.91
CA PHE A 253 12.69 10.86 0.88
C PHE A 253 13.12 11.36 2.26
N PHE A 254 12.35 11.12 3.32
CA PHE A 254 12.69 11.57 4.67
C PHE A 254 14.02 10.98 5.15
N GLU A 255 14.25 9.70 4.92
CA GLU A 255 15.51 9.07 5.28
C GLU A 255 16.71 9.67 4.53
N TYR A 256 16.55 9.85 3.21
CA TYR A 256 17.60 10.48 2.40
C TYR A 256 17.87 11.93 2.85
N TYR A 257 16.83 12.70 3.06
CA TYR A 257 16.95 14.09 3.48
C TYR A 257 17.61 14.23 4.86
N ALA A 258 17.25 13.37 5.81
CA ALA A 258 17.88 13.35 7.11
C ALA A 258 19.40 13.04 7.00
N SER A 259 19.76 12.08 6.17
CA SER A 259 21.18 11.75 5.91
C SER A 259 21.92 12.91 5.24
N TYR A 260 21.29 13.54 4.24
CA TYR A 260 21.86 14.68 3.53
C TYR A 260 22.10 15.89 4.45
N CYS A 261 21.14 16.19 5.32
CA CYS A 261 21.22 17.26 6.30
C CYS A 261 21.99 16.89 7.58
N GLN A 262 22.51 15.66 7.67
CA GLN A 262 23.21 15.13 8.85
C GLN A 262 22.37 15.21 10.14
N LEU A 263 21.07 15.00 10.01
CA LEU A 263 20.15 14.99 11.14
C LEU A 263 20.29 13.70 11.97
N PRO A 264 20.07 13.76 13.28
CA PRO A 264 20.22 12.59 14.16
C PRO A 264 19.18 11.50 13.90
N SER A 265 18.04 11.83 13.30
CA SER A 265 16.95 10.91 13.01
C SER A 265 16.24 11.30 11.70
N PRO A 266 15.69 10.35 10.95
CA PRO A 266 14.78 10.64 9.83
C PRO A 266 13.34 10.98 10.28
N ARG A 267 13.12 11.21 11.56
CA ARG A 267 11.87 11.70 12.13
C ARG A 267 11.96 13.20 12.32
N PHE A 268 10.90 13.91 11.91
CA PHE A 268 10.86 15.37 11.87
C PHE A 268 9.85 15.97 12.85
N ASP A 269 9.23 15.14 13.68
CA ASP A 269 8.24 15.53 14.69
C ASP A 269 8.79 16.60 15.68
N ASP A 270 10.12 16.65 15.88
CA ASP A 270 10.78 17.65 16.72
C ASP A 270 11.28 18.90 15.94
N ILE A 271 11.17 18.89 14.60
CA ILE A 271 11.79 19.90 13.74
C ILE A 271 10.73 20.78 13.06
N LEU A 272 9.56 20.25 12.79
CA LEU A 272 8.47 20.94 12.12
C LEU A 272 7.33 21.17 13.11
N ASP A 273 7.43 22.26 13.87
CA ASP A 273 6.30 22.80 14.60
C ASP A 273 5.31 23.40 13.58
N PHE A 274 4.30 22.62 13.23
CA PHE A 274 3.19 23.05 12.37
C PHE A 274 2.07 23.73 13.17
N SER A 275 2.39 24.35 14.34
CA SER A 275 1.43 25.11 15.13
C SER A 275 0.95 26.41 14.46
#